data_9067ef77d0094c743163ccb7666e26de
#
_entry.id   9067ef77d0094c743163ccb7666e26de
#
_cell.length_a   1.000
_cell.length_b   1.000
_cell.length_c   1.000
_cell.angle_alpha   90.00
_cell.angle_beta   90.00
_cell.angle_gamma   90.00
#
_symmetry.space_group_name_H-M   'P 1'
#
loop_
_entity.id
_entity.type
_entity.pdbx_description
1 polymer ?
#
loop_
_entity_poly.entity_id
_entity_poly.type
_entity_poly.pdbx_seq_one_letter_code
_entity_poly.pdbx_strand_id
1 'polypeptide(L)'
;FTQDKQKITIPLLCYVRTEEKLQARGYYLLRCLPERIQNESYPGAFDQERFYELQGIGHRAYVAQNQIIALKSTQKHSWSEKLLGFRQQLSTLFKKGMHADAEAVGRALILGERDGIDNRLRTYFMATGSMHILAVSGMHIGLLIVVLLKLLGLLANWISRKQALLLVLFVIWYYAFLTGMSASVLRSVFMYSVLLFSQFSGRQMGNLSGLFFSAFCLLVFDPSYLYDLGFQLSYLAMLGIYQYYDLILAWCTFRWAWLQSLWTGTALGLAATLTTLPLSLYHFHVYPNYAQIANLLLMSLSSLILIVGMFFPVLQFLPIIDTLSAKLLQFAIELMLWIMRIFSEAPGALAKGIEVPFWWVALFWLLTYFWFYNLFTIRTYWLKSGFLFCLLWMSLQKQMLFYNERVFYLKHEKLILYKCGNRALALGIQPKKKMAFFIEARQSQQNCQLTYQQIMPGTYHFFLPNIQIHIDNQKDFRLRINAKKQSQKIECF
;
A
#
# COMPACT_ATOMS: atom_id res chain seq x y z
N PHE A 1 16.90 20.57 20.59
CA PHE A 1 17.35 20.00 21.87
C PHE A 1 18.49 20.81 22.43
N THR A 2 18.37 21.29 23.64
CA THR A 2 19.47 21.88 24.39
C THR A 2 19.85 20.90 25.51
N GLN A 3 20.77 20.01 25.25
CA GLN A 3 21.60 19.39 26.27
C GLN A 3 22.92 20.21 26.26
N ASP A 4 23.27 20.79 27.33
CA ASP A 4 24.51 21.63 27.50
C ASP A 4 24.67 22.77 26.50
N LYS A 5 23.60 23.56 26.23
CA LYS A 5 23.62 24.70 25.32
C LYS A 5 24.04 24.44 23.87
N GLN A 6 24.18 23.17 23.45
CA GLN A 6 24.43 22.83 22.06
C GLN A 6 23.10 22.71 21.30
N LYS A 7 22.99 23.41 20.17
CA LYS A 7 21.83 23.32 19.26
C LYS A 7 21.99 22.07 18.39
N ILE A 8 21.26 21.00 18.71
CA ILE A 8 21.24 19.78 17.91
C ILE A 8 20.02 19.81 17.01
N THR A 9 20.21 19.61 15.70
CA THR A 9 19.14 19.51 14.72
C THR A 9 18.99 18.04 14.31
N ILE A 10 17.90 17.40 14.71
CA ILE A 10 17.59 16.01 14.36
C ILE A 10 16.16 15.90 13.80
N PRO A 11 15.92 15.07 12.80
CA PRO A 11 14.56 14.69 12.40
C PRO A 11 13.86 13.94 13.53
N LEU A 12 12.65 14.37 13.86
CA LEU A 12 11.86 13.81 14.95
C LEU A 12 10.42 13.54 14.49
N LEU A 13 9.91 12.33 14.71
CA LEU A 13 8.53 11.97 14.46
C LEU A 13 7.68 12.38 15.68
N CYS A 14 6.83 13.42 15.54
CA CYS A 14 5.97 13.88 16.60
C CYS A 14 4.53 13.39 16.42
N TYR A 15 4.02 12.64 17.37
CA TYR A 15 2.61 12.30 17.48
C TYR A 15 1.92 13.36 18.36
N VAL A 16 1.14 14.21 17.73
CA VAL A 16 0.50 15.34 18.42
C VAL A 16 -0.98 15.07 18.61
N ARG A 17 -1.44 15.08 19.86
CA ARG A 17 -2.85 14.97 20.21
C ARG A 17 -3.43 16.36 20.38
N THR A 18 -4.04 16.92 19.34
CA THR A 18 -4.66 18.25 19.36
C THR A 18 -5.91 18.27 18.48
N GLU A 19 -6.88 19.10 18.85
CA GLU A 19 -8.06 19.40 18.05
C GLU A 19 -7.79 20.50 17.01
N GLU A 20 -6.76 21.32 17.23
CA GLU A 20 -6.35 22.37 16.32
C GLU A 20 -5.48 21.83 15.18
N LYS A 21 -5.75 22.27 13.96
CA LYS A 21 -4.90 21.96 12.80
C LYS A 21 -3.59 22.74 12.92
N LEU A 22 -2.49 22.03 13.14
CA LEU A 22 -1.16 22.62 13.10
C LEU A 22 -0.83 23.07 11.68
N GLN A 23 -0.21 24.26 11.56
CA GLN A 23 0.22 24.77 10.25
C GLN A 23 1.44 24.01 9.78
N ALA A 24 1.42 23.54 8.54
CA ALA A 24 2.60 22.97 7.90
C ALA A 24 3.71 24.03 7.85
N ARG A 25 4.95 23.65 8.25
CA ARG A 25 6.10 24.56 8.38
C ARG A 25 5.96 25.66 9.43
N GLY A 26 5.02 25.53 10.36
CA GLY A 26 4.97 26.40 11.54
C GLY A 26 6.13 26.12 12.49
N TYR A 27 6.58 27.15 13.21
CA TYR A 27 7.53 26.98 14.30
C TYR A 27 6.75 26.75 15.58
N TYR A 28 7.05 25.63 16.25
CA TYR A 28 6.40 25.24 17.49
C TYR A 28 7.47 24.95 18.53
N LEU A 29 7.29 25.46 19.74
CA LEU A 29 8.05 25.01 20.89
C LEU A 29 7.29 23.84 21.52
N LEU A 30 7.92 22.67 21.53
CA LEU A 30 7.35 21.45 22.08
C LEU A 30 8.09 21.04 23.34
N ARG A 31 7.35 20.77 24.40
CA ARG A 31 7.91 20.16 25.61
C ARG A 31 7.72 18.66 25.55
N CYS A 32 8.71 17.94 25.07
CA CYS A 32 8.63 16.49 24.90
C CYS A 32 9.97 15.81 25.20
N LEU A 33 9.94 14.53 25.53
CA LEU A 33 11.09 13.66 25.64
C LEU A 33 11.13 12.77 24.39
N PRO A 34 12.18 12.88 23.56
CA PRO A 34 12.32 11.99 22.41
C PRO A 34 12.72 10.60 22.88
N GLU A 35 12.04 9.61 22.35
CA GLU A 35 12.36 8.20 22.52
C GLU A 35 12.95 7.66 21.22
N ARG A 36 13.95 6.80 21.31
CA ARG A 36 14.44 6.08 20.12
C ARG A 36 13.32 5.18 19.58
N ILE A 37 13.11 5.19 18.26
CA ILE A 37 12.19 4.28 17.60
C ILE A 37 12.80 2.89 17.71
N GLN A 38 12.08 1.96 18.34
CA GLN A 38 12.45 0.56 18.48
C GLN A 38 11.35 -0.30 17.87
N ASN A 39 11.75 -1.43 17.33
CA ASN A 39 10.79 -2.41 16.81
C ASN A 39 9.98 -3.03 17.95
N GLU A 40 8.75 -3.36 17.66
CA GLU A 40 7.93 -4.14 18.58
C GLU A 40 8.51 -5.56 18.70
N SER A 41 8.59 -6.07 19.93
CA SER A 41 9.29 -7.31 20.28
C SER A 41 8.51 -8.58 19.91
N TYR A 42 7.79 -8.62 18.78
CA TYR A 42 7.09 -9.83 18.37
C TYR A 42 7.37 -10.23 16.92
N PRO A 43 7.42 -11.52 16.61
CA PRO A 43 7.72 -12.02 15.28
C PRO A 43 6.68 -11.56 14.25
N GLY A 44 7.15 -11.06 13.11
CA GLY A 44 6.30 -10.56 12.03
C GLY A 44 5.73 -9.16 12.29
N ALA A 45 6.22 -8.42 13.30
CA ALA A 45 5.97 -6.99 13.43
C ALA A 45 6.60 -6.25 12.24
N PHE A 46 5.98 -5.12 11.88
CA PHE A 46 6.56 -4.22 10.91
C PHE A 46 7.86 -3.63 11.47
N ASP A 47 8.96 -3.69 10.70
CA ASP A 47 10.24 -3.13 11.07
C ASP A 47 10.19 -1.59 11.01
N GLN A 48 9.67 -0.99 12.09
CA GLN A 48 9.53 0.46 12.22
C GLN A 48 10.88 1.14 12.32
N GLU A 49 11.83 0.55 13.04
CA GLU A 49 13.16 1.10 13.22
C GLU A 49 13.83 1.29 11.86
N ARG A 50 13.92 0.25 11.07
CA ARG A 50 14.52 0.30 9.73
C ARG A 50 13.74 1.22 8.78
N PHE A 51 12.41 1.21 8.84
CA PHE A 51 11.58 2.07 7.99
C PHE A 51 11.82 3.56 8.22
N TYR A 52 11.91 3.98 9.48
CA TYR A 52 12.15 5.38 9.81
C TYR A 52 13.63 5.76 9.72
N GLU A 53 14.57 4.84 10.00
CA GLU A 53 16.00 5.07 9.77
C GLU A 53 16.30 5.38 8.29
N LEU A 54 15.67 4.68 7.35
CA LEU A 54 15.80 4.97 5.91
C LEU A 54 15.28 6.36 5.54
N GLN A 55 14.39 6.94 6.35
CA GLN A 55 13.92 8.32 6.21
C GLN A 55 14.75 9.32 7.01
N GLY A 56 15.82 8.88 7.66
CA GLY A 56 16.68 9.69 8.53
C GLY A 56 16.05 10.04 9.88
N ILE A 57 14.96 9.37 10.28
CA ILE A 57 14.22 9.63 11.52
C ILE A 57 14.55 8.53 12.54
N GLY A 58 15.37 8.84 13.54
CA GLY A 58 15.74 7.86 14.59
C GLY A 58 14.91 7.96 15.87
N HIS A 59 14.15 9.04 16.05
CA HIS A 59 13.45 9.32 17.30
C HIS A 59 11.99 9.69 17.08
N ARG A 60 11.15 9.37 18.06
CA ARG A 60 9.75 9.76 18.13
C ARG A 60 9.43 10.49 19.44
N ALA A 61 8.40 11.33 19.45
CA ALA A 61 7.88 11.96 20.65
C ALA A 61 6.36 12.02 20.63
N TYR A 62 5.75 11.88 21.79
CA TYR A 62 4.32 12.06 21.98
C TYR A 62 4.09 13.41 22.68
N VAL A 63 3.26 14.25 22.10
CA VAL A 63 3.04 15.62 22.53
C VAL A 63 1.56 15.85 22.77
N ALA A 64 1.21 16.24 23.98
CA ALA A 64 -0.17 16.64 24.32
C ALA A 64 -0.40 18.11 23.95
N GLN A 65 -1.66 18.52 23.78
CA GLN A 65 -2.03 19.89 23.37
C GLN A 65 -1.46 20.97 24.28
N ASN A 66 -1.44 20.73 25.60
CA ASN A 66 -0.90 21.67 26.60
C ASN A 66 0.64 21.80 26.57
N GLN A 67 1.33 21.00 25.80
CA GLN A 67 2.79 20.98 25.63
C GLN A 67 3.25 21.68 24.36
N ILE A 68 2.30 22.28 23.61
CA ILE A 68 2.55 22.96 22.34
C ILE A 68 2.41 24.46 22.55
N ILE A 69 3.46 25.21 22.23
CA ILE A 69 3.42 26.65 22.17
C ILE A 69 3.65 27.05 20.71
N ALA A 70 2.62 27.60 20.07
CA ALA A 70 2.74 28.09 18.73
C ALA A 70 3.57 29.37 18.73
N LEU A 71 4.69 29.36 18.01
CA LEU A 71 5.48 30.55 17.74
C LEU A 71 4.94 31.19 16.47
N LYS A 72 4.66 32.51 16.49
CA LYS A 72 4.22 33.23 15.28
C LYS A 72 5.22 33.02 14.16
N SER A 73 4.80 32.40 13.09
CA SER A 73 5.58 32.28 11.87
C SER A 73 5.63 33.64 11.18
N THR A 74 6.82 34.22 11.06
CA THR A 74 7.07 35.48 10.32
C THR A 74 7.47 35.18 8.86
N GLN A 75 7.42 33.95 8.40
CA GLN A 75 7.85 33.61 7.05
C GLN A 75 6.81 34.01 6.01
N LYS A 76 7.31 34.66 4.93
CA LYS A 76 6.57 34.93 3.71
C LYS A 76 5.99 33.64 3.15
N HIS A 77 4.72 33.67 2.74
CA HIS A 77 4.05 32.55 2.09
C HIS A 77 4.91 31.95 0.98
N SER A 78 5.39 30.74 1.22
CA SER A 78 6.11 29.95 0.21
C SER A 78 5.14 29.48 -0.88
N TRP A 79 5.64 29.26 -2.10
CA TRP A 79 4.86 28.65 -3.19
C TRP A 79 4.17 27.36 -2.76
N SER A 80 4.80 26.57 -1.89
CA SER A 80 4.22 25.35 -1.34
C SER A 80 3.01 25.59 -0.43
N GLU A 81 2.95 26.72 0.30
CA GLU A 81 1.78 27.08 1.12
C GLU A 81 0.60 27.53 0.25
N LYS A 82 0.88 28.25 -0.82
CA LYS A 82 -0.15 28.62 -1.80
C LYS A 82 -0.76 27.38 -2.46
N LEU A 83 0.07 26.40 -2.82
CA LEU A 83 -0.37 25.12 -3.36
C LEU A 83 -1.18 24.30 -2.36
N LEU A 84 -0.74 24.24 -1.10
CA LEU A 84 -1.48 23.60 -0.01
C LEU A 84 -2.84 24.29 0.22
N GLY A 85 -2.86 25.64 0.22
CA GLY A 85 -4.10 26.40 0.32
C GLY A 85 -5.04 26.14 -0.86
N PHE A 86 -4.52 26.08 -2.08
CA PHE A 86 -5.30 25.74 -3.26
C PHE A 86 -5.84 24.31 -3.20
N ARG A 87 -5.02 23.33 -2.78
CA ARG A 87 -5.45 21.94 -2.57
C ARG A 87 -6.57 21.86 -1.52
N GLN A 88 -6.46 22.62 -0.41
CA GLN A 88 -7.51 22.68 0.61
C GLN A 88 -8.82 23.29 0.06
N GLN A 89 -8.72 24.35 -0.77
CA GLN A 89 -9.89 24.89 -1.45
C GLN A 89 -10.55 23.85 -2.35
N LEU A 90 -9.78 23.14 -3.16
CA LEU A 90 -10.30 22.03 -3.97
C LEU A 90 -10.94 20.94 -3.12
N SER A 91 -10.29 20.57 -2.01
CA SER A 91 -10.83 19.58 -1.07
C SER A 91 -12.20 20.00 -0.50
N THR A 92 -12.42 21.31 -0.26
CA THR A 92 -13.72 21.79 0.22
C THR A 92 -14.83 21.70 -0.82
N LEU A 93 -14.50 21.71 -2.12
CA LEU A 93 -15.50 21.52 -3.18
C LEU A 93 -16.11 20.12 -3.15
N PHE A 94 -15.30 19.10 -2.82
CA PHE A 94 -15.79 17.72 -2.68
C PHE A 94 -16.72 17.52 -1.48
N LYS A 95 -16.64 18.41 -0.46
CA LYS A 95 -17.54 18.36 0.71
C LYS A 95 -18.96 18.82 0.40
N LYS A 96 -19.12 19.60 -0.66
CA LYS A 96 -20.43 20.11 -1.05
C LYS A 96 -21.16 19.07 -1.90
N GLY A 97 -22.21 18.46 -1.33
CA GLY A 97 -23.16 17.63 -2.08
C GLY A 97 -22.79 16.18 -2.30
N MET A 98 -21.77 15.64 -1.61
CA MET A 98 -21.41 14.22 -1.64
C MET A 98 -21.59 13.55 -0.27
N HIS A 99 -21.93 12.26 -0.27
CA HIS A 99 -21.92 11.46 0.96
C HIS A 99 -20.48 11.27 1.47
N ALA A 100 -20.31 11.08 2.79
CA ALA A 100 -19.00 11.03 3.45
C ALA A 100 -18.02 10.01 2.82
N ASP A 101 -18.50 8.80 2.49
CA ASP A 101 -17.69 7.76 1.85
C ASP A 101 -17.25 8.17 0.44
N ALA A 102 -18.17 8.76 -0.35
CA ALA A 102 -17.90 9.21 -1.71
C ALA A 102 -16.94 10.42 -1.71
N GLU A 103 -17.11 11.36 -0.77
CA GLU A 103 -16.18 12.47 -0.55
C GLU A 103 -14.77 11.96 -0.24
N ALA A 104 -14.64 11.05 0.76
CA ALA A 104 -13.35 10.53 1.18
C ALA A 104 -12.61 9.83 0.04
N VAL A 105 -13.32 8.98 -0.73
CA VAL A 105 -12.76 8.26 -1.87
C VAL A 105 -12.44 9.20 -3.03
N GLY A 106 -13.32 10.17 -3.34
CA GLY A 106 -13.08 11.18 -4.38
C GLY A 106 -11.82 12.00 -4.09
N ARG A 107 -11.66 12.47 -2.85
CA ARG A 107 -10.46 13.21 -2.41
C ARG A 107 -9.20 12.34 -2.48
N ALA A 108 -9.30 11.08 -2.11
CA ALA A 108 -8.16 10.16 -2.19
C ALA A 108 -7.72 9.89 -3.64
N LEU A 109 -8.68 9.65 -4.55
CA LEU A 109 -8.41 9.33 -5.95
C LEU A 109 -7.91 10.53 -6.76
N ILE A 110 -8.47 11.73 -6.50
CA ILE A 110 -8.22 12.92 -7.33
C ILE A 110 -7.13 13.80 -6.73
N LEU A 111 -7.16 14.04 -5.40
CA LEU A 111 -6.23 14.91 -4.71
C LEU A 111 -5.13 14.14 -3.95
N GLY A 112 -5.21 12.81 -3.86
CA GLY A 112 -4.29 11.99 -3.08
C GLY A 112 -4.43 12.16 -1.56
N GLU A 113 -5.57 12.69 -1.05
CA GLU A 113 -5.85 12.88 0.37
C GLU A 113 -6.54 11.64 0.96
N ARG A 114 -5.86 10.92 1.85
CA ARG A 114 -6.35 9.65 2.42
C ARG A 114 -6.90 9.76 3.83
N ASP A 115 -6.92 10.95 4.40
CA ASP A 115 -7.27 11.18 5.82
C ASP A 115 -8.72 10.77 6.16
N GLY A 116 -9.61 10.74 5.15
CA GLY A 116 -11.02 10.32 5.32
C GLY A 116 -11.27 8.83 5.12
N ILE A 117 -10.25 8.03 4.76
CA ILE A 117 -10.44 6.59 4.48
C ILE A 117 -10.44 5.81 5.80
N ASP A 118 -11.61 5.34 6.22
CA ASP A 118 -11.79 4.51 7.40
C ASP A 118 -11.30 3.06 7.19
N ASN A 119 -11.26 2.27 8.27
CA ASN A 119 -10.81 0.88 8.20
C ASN A 119 -11.75 0.00 7.35
N ARG A 120 -13.04 0.31 7.28
CA ARG A 120 -14.03 -0.41 6.47
C ARG A 120 -13.73 -0.23 4.98
N LEU A 121 -13.58 1.02 4.53
CA LEU A 121 -13.20 1.34 3.16
C LEU A 121 -11.85 0.71 2.79
N ARG A 122 -10.86 0.82 3.69
CA ARG A 122 -9.55 0.18 3.49
C ARG A 122 -9.67 -1.33 3.30
N THR A 123 -10.55 -2.00 4.05
CA THR A 123 -10.81 -3.44 3.90
C THR A 123 -11.41 -3.76 2.53
N TYR A 124 -12.33 -2.95 2.00
CA TYR A 124 -12.88 -3.13 0.67
C TYR A 124 -11.79 -3.05 -0.42
N PHE A 125 -10.92 -2.04 -0.33
CA PHE A 125 -9.78 -1.91 -1.26
C PHE A 125 -8.78 -3.08 -1.14
N MET A 126 -8.53 -3.58 0.06
CA MET A 126 -7.65 -4.73 0.27
C MET A 126 -8.25 -6.02 -0.30
N ALA A 127 -9.53 -6.30 -0.02
CA ALA A 127 -10.20 -7.53 -0.42
C ALA A 127 -10.39 -7.63 -1.95
N THR A 128 -10.49 -6.49 -2.64
CA THR A 128 -10.54 -6.42 -4.10
C THR A 128 -9.16 -6.31 -4.76
N GLY A 129 -8.06 -6.20 -3.99
CA GLY A 129 -6.72 -5.99 -4.53
C GLY A 129 -6.51 -4.62 -5.18
N SER A 130 -7.41 -3.67 -4.90
CA SER A 130 -7.46 -2.34 -5.54
C SER A 130 -6.80 -1.22 -4.71
N MET A 131 -5.97 -1.57 -3.70
CA MET A 131 -5.21 -0.60 -2.90
C MET A 131 -4.34 0.34 -3.76
N HIS A 132 -3.87 -0.14 -4.92
CA HIS A 132 -3.11 0.65 -5.87
C HIS A 132 -3.94 1.74 -6.57
N ILE A 133 -5.27 1.59 -6.63
CA ILE A 133 -6.19 2.61 -7.16
C ILE A 133 -6.31 3.78 -6.19
N LEU A 134 -6.35 3.49 -4.88
CA LEU A 134 -6.41 4.52 -3.82
C LEU A 134 -5.16 5.41 -3.77
N ALA A 135 -4.03 4.93 -4.27
CA ALA A 135 -2.87 5.74 -4.54
C ALA A 135 -2.95 6.25 -5.97
N VAL A 136 -2.85 7.57 -6.18
CA VAL A 136 -2.71 8.09 -7.55
C VAL A 136 -1.60 7.31 -8.24
N SER A 137 -1.96 6.55 -9.27
CA SER A 137 -1.08 5.55 -9.90
C SER A 137 -0.56 6.04 -11.25
N GLY A 138 0.41 5.28 -11.80
CA GLY A 138 0.93 5.52 -13.15
C GLY A 138 -0.14 5.50 -14.23
N MET A 139 -1.15 4.64 -14.07
CA MET A 139 -2.29 4.58 -14.98
C MET A 139 -3.07 5.91 -14.99
N HIS A 140 -3.27 6.52 -13.83
CA HIS A 140 -3.96 7.82 -13.71
C HIS A 140 -3.21 8.92 -14.45
N ILE A 141 -1.87 8.99 -14.29
CA ILE A 141 -1.03 9.94 -15.03
C ILE A 141 -1.05 9.65 -16.53
N GLY A 142 -0.96 8.36 -16.92
CA GLY A 142 -1.05 7.96 -18.33
C GLY A 142 -2.38 8.34 -18.98
N LEU A 143 -3.49 8.13 -18.28
CA LEU A 143 -4.81 8.54 -18.75
C LEU A 143 -4.92 10.07 -18.90
N LEU A 144 -4.40 10.82 -17.92
CA LEU A 144 -4.33 12.29 -17.98
C LEU A 144 -3.58 12.75 -19.22
N ILE A 145 -2.43 12.14 -19.52
CA ILE A 145 -1.63 12.45 -20.72
C ILE A 145 -2.45 12.18 -21.99
N VAL A 146 -3.10 11.02 -22.08
CA VAL A 146 -3.91 10.65 -23.26
C VAL A 146 -5.06 11.64 -23.47
N VAL A 147 -5.78 11.99 -22.41
CA VAL A 147 -6.88 12.97 -22.48
C VAL A 147 -6.36 14.33 -22.90
N LEU A 148 -5.27 14.82 -22.30
CA LEU A 148 -4.66 16.10 -22.67
C LEU A 148 -4.19 16.12 -24.12
N LEU A 149 -3.49 15.09 -24.58
CA LEU A 149 -3.02 15.00 -25.96
C LEU A 149 -4.18 14.97 -26.98
N LYS A 150 -5.29 14.29 -26.65
CA LYS A 150 -6.49 14.30 -27.48
C LYS A 150 -7.15 15.68 -27.53
N LEU A 151 -7.28 16.35 -26.38
CA LEU A 151 -7.84 17.70 -26.33
C LEU A 151 -6.97 18.72 -27.09
N LEU A 152 -5.65 18.66 -26.89
CA LEU A 152 -4.70 19.52 -27.61
C LEU A 152 -4.65 19.17 -29.10
N GLY A 153 -4.91 17.92 -29.48
CA GLY A 153 -5.05 17.48 -30.85
C GLY A 153 -6.22 18.16 -31.59
N LEU A 154 -7.31 18.51 -30.89
CA LEU A 154 -8.41 19.33 -31.45
C LEU A 154 -7.94 20.74 -31.81
N LEU A 155 -6.88 21.21 -31.16
CA LEU A 155 -6.25 22.53 -31.40
C LEU A 155 -5.00 22.42 -32.30
N ALA A 156 -4.85 21.34 -33.07
CA ALA A 156 -3.67 21.07 -33.89
C ALA A 156 -3.39 22.16 -34.96
N ASN A 157 -4.41 22.92 -35.34
CA ASN A 157 -4.25 24.05 -36.26
C ASN A 157 -3.57 25.27 -35.60
N TRP A 158 -3.54 25.32 -34.24
CA TRP A 158 -3.06 26.46 -33.45
C TRP A 158 -1.81 26.11 -32.64
N ILE A 159 -1.64 24.84 -32.27
CA ILE A 159 -0.61 24.36 -31.37
C ILE A 159 0.22 23.27 -32.04
N SER A 160 1.53 23.48 -32.19
CA SER A 160 2.42 22.46 -32.72
C SER A 160 2.53 21.25 -31.78
N ARG A 161 2.86 20.08 -32.35
CA ARG A 161 3.06 18.86 -31.54
C ARG A 161 4.07 19.04 -30.40
N LYS A 162 5.15 19.78 -30.64
CA LYS A 162 6.17 20.07 -29.62
C LYS A 162 5.61 20.92 -28.48
N GLN A 163 4.83 21.95 -28.80
CA GLN A 163 4.16 22.79 -27.79
C GLN A 163 3.16 21.97 -26.97
N ALA A 164 2.38 21.10 -27.62
CA ALA A 164 1.46 20.19 -26.92
C ALA A 164 2.20 19.28 -25.95
N LEU A 165 3.33 18.66 -26.34
CA LEU A 165 4.13 17.81 -25.45
C LEU A 165 4.69 18.60 -24.24
N LEU A 166 5.18 19.84 -24.47
CA LEU A 166 5.67 20.70 -23.38
C LEU A 166 4.54 21.09 -22.42
N LEU A 167 3.36 21.42 -22.94
CA LEU A 167 2.20 21.74 -22.12
C LEU A 167 1.75 20.53 -21.28
N VAL A 168 1.70 19.35 -21.89
CA VAL A 168 1.38 18.10 -21.16
C VAL A 168 2.41 17.87 -20.05
N LEU A 169 3.70 18.04 -20.34
CA LEU A 169 4.76 17.90 -19.34
C LEU A 169 4.56 18.87 -18.17
N PHE A 170 4.24 20.13 -18.46
CA PHE A 170 3.93 21.11 -17.42
C PHE A 170 2.72 20.70 -16.57
N VAL A 171 1.64 20.24 -17.20
CA VAL A 171 0.40 19.86 -16.50
C VAL A 171 0.62 18.64 -15.60
N ILE A 172 1.36 17.61 -16.04
CA ILE A 172 1.61 16.43 -15.18
C ILE A 172 2.49 16.76 -13.97
N TRP A 173 3.47 17.67 -14.11
CA TRP A 173 4.24 18.17 -12.98
C TRP A 173 3.40 19.03 -12.04
N TYR A 174 2.57 19.92 -12.57
CA TYR A 174 1.62 20.68 -11.76
C TYR A 174 0.68 19.75 -10.97
N TYR A 175 0.16 18.71 -11.63
CA TYR A 175 -0.67 17.70 -10.96
C TYR A 175 0.10 16.94 -9.88
N ALA A 176 1.38 16.62 -10.10
CA ALA A 176 2.23 16.00 -9.08
C ALA A 176 2.36 16.88 -7.82
N PHE A 177 2.58 18.18 -8.01
CA PHE A 177 2.61 19.15 -6.90
C PHE A 177 1.26 19.23 -6.20
N LEU A 178 0.16 19.25 -6.94
CA LEU A 178 -1.21 19.31 -6.40
C LEU A 178 -1.52 18.09 -5.52
N THR A 179 -1.12 16.89 -5.93
CA THR A 179 -1.33 15.64 -5.18
C THR A 179 -0.34 15.43 -4.04
N GLY A 180 0.53 16.43 -3.76
CA GLY A 180 1.48 16.41 -2.65
C GLY A 180 2.74 15.60 -2.93
N MET A 181 3.12 15.41 -4.21
CA MET A 181 4.36 14.74 -4.64
C MET A 181 4.55 13.35 -4.02
N SER A 182 3.46 12.60 -3.87
CA SER A 182 3.56 11.25 -3.33
C SER A 182 4.53 10.40 -4.17
N ALA A 183 5.25 9.47 -3.54
CA ALA A 183 6.27 8.65 -4.20
C ALA A 183 5.73 7.93 -5.46
N SER A 184 4.46 7.48 -5.44
CA SER A 184 3.81 6.85 -6.58
C SER A 184 3.62 7.81 -7.77
N VAL A 185 3.19 9.04 -7.50
CA VAL A 185 2.98 10.07 -8.52
C VAL A 185 4.32 10.51 -9.11
N LEU A 186 5.32 10.76 -8.26
CA LEU A 186 6.66 11.15 -8.71
C LEU A 186 7.25 10.15 -9.67
N ARG A 187 7.22 8.85 -9.34
CA ARG A 187 7.70 7.78 -10.22
C ARG A 187 7.03 7.85 -11.60
N SER A 188 5.71 7.98 -11.59
CA SER A 188 4.94 8.01 -12.83
C SER A 188 5.25 9.24 -13.67
N VAL A 189 5.30 10.41 -13.05
CA VAL A 189 5.61 11.67 -13.74
C VAL A 189 7.04 11.64 -14.30
N PHE A 190 8.03 11.14 -13.55
CA PHE A 190 9.39 10.95 -14.06
C PHE A 190 9.43 10.01 -15.27
N MET A 191 8.79 8.84 -15.18
CA MET A 191 8.77 7.88 -16.26
C MET A 191 8.12 8.46 -17.54
N TYR A 192 6.97 9.11 -17.39
CA TYR A 192 6.30 9.76 -18.53
C TYR A 192 7.07 10.98 -19.03
N SER A 193 7.76 11.73 -18.17
CA SER A 193 8.62 12.83 -18.60
C SER A 193 9.75 12.33 -19.53
N VAL A 194 10.37 11.21 -19.21
CA VAL A 194 11.38 10.57 -20.06
C VAL A 194 10.78 10.19 -21.41
N LEU A 195 9.61 9.56 -21.43
CA LEU A 195 8.91 9.18 -22.66
C LEU A 195 8.51 10.39 -23.52
N LEU A 196 7.93 11.44 -22.91
CA LEU A 196 7.56 12.67 -23.60
C LEU A 196 8.78 13.43 -24.15
N PHE A 197 9.88 13.46 -23.38
CA PHE A 197 11.13 14.07 -23.82
C PHE A 197 11.77 13.29 -25.00
N SER A 198 11.70 11.98 -24.99
CA SER A 198 12.11 11.13 -26.11
C SER A 198 11.34 11.48 -27.40
N GLN A 199 10.01 11.60 -27.30
CA GLN A 199 9.17 12.01 -28.42
C GLN A 199 9.46 13.44 -28.89
N PHE A 200 9.71 14.37 -27.96
CA PHE A 200 10.08 15.74 -28.26
C PHE A 200 11.39 15.84 -29.03
N SER A 201 12.38 15.01 -28.65
CA SER A 201 13.70 14.94 -29.28
C SER A 201 13.71 14.16 -30.59
N GLY A 202 12.58 13.58 -31.01
CA GLY A 202 12.47 12.74 -32.21
C GLY A 202 13.24 11.42 -32.12
N ARG A 203 13.75 11.07 -30.96
CA ARG A 203 14.45 9.79 -30.70
C ARG A 203 13.45 8.79 -30.12
N GLN A 204 13.36 7.61 -30.70
CA GLN A 204 12.55 6.53 -30.12
C GLN A 204 13.40 5.80 -29.08
N MET A 205 13.08 6.03 -27.84
CA MET A 205 13.65 5.27 -26.74
C MET A 205 12.84 3.98 -26.56
N GLY A 206 13.52 2.84 -26.46
CA GLY A 206 12.83 1.59 -26.14
C GLY A 206 12.14 1.67 -24.77
N ASN A 207 10.99 1.05 -24.63
CA ASN A 207 10.19 1.10 -23.40
C ASN A 207 10.98 0.68 -22.14
N LEU A 208 11.78 -0.38 -22.24
CA LEU A 208 12.65 -0.86 -21.16
C LEU A 208 13.77 0.14 -20.83
N SER A 209 14.40 0.74 -21.85
CA SER A 209 15.43 1.75 -21.64
C SER A 209 14.89 2.98 -20.92
N GLY A 210 13.69 3.43 -21.28
CA GLY A 210 12.99 4.52 -20.60
C GLY A 210 12.65 4.18 -19.15
N LEU A 211 12.20 2.95 -18.88
CA LEU A 211 11.90 2.46 -17.55
C LEU A 211 13.16 2.48 -16.66
N PHE A 212 14.25 1.87 -17.10
CA PHE A 212 15.50 1.81 -16.34
C PHE A 212 16.14 3.19 -16.18
N PHE A 213 16.07 4.05 -17.18
CA PHE A 213 16.58 5.42 -17.07
C PHE A 213 15.79 6.23 -16.03
N SER A 214 14.46 6.10 -16.01
CA SER A 214 13.65 6.77 -14.99
C SER A 214 13.95 6.26 -13.57
N ALA A 215 14.17 4.96 -13.39
CA ALA A 215 14.58 4.37 -12.13
C ALA A 215 15.95 4.91 -11.68
N PHE A 216 16.91 4.95 -12.60
CA PHE A 216 18.24 5.50 -12.34
C PHE A 216 18.18 6.95 -11.88
N CYS A 217 17.43 7.80 -12.59
CA CYS A 217 17.28 9.21 -12.21
C CYS A 217 16.71 9.35 -10.77
N LEU A 218 15.66 8.59 -10.45
CA LEU A 218 15.06 8.66 -9.11
C LEU A 218 16.01 8.19 -8.01
N LEU A 219 16.78 7.12 -8.26
CA LEU A 219 17.76 6.59 -7.31
C LEU A 219 18.99 7.52 -7.13
N VAL A 220 19.33 8.31 -8.14
CA VAL A 220 20.35 9.36 -8.00
C VAL A 220 19.85 10.49 -7.09
N PHE A 221 18.57 10.85 -7.17
CA PHE A 221 17.99 11.86 -6.28
C PHE A 221 17.83 11.36 -4.84
N ASP A 222 17.36 10.13 -4.67
CA ASP A 222 17.16 9.53 -3.35
C ASP A 222 17.36 8.01 -3.42
N PRO A 223 18.52 7.49 -3.01
CA PRO A 223 18.81 6.05 -2.99
C PRO A 223 17.87 5.25 -2.10
N SER A 224 17.19 5.89 -1.12
CA SER A 224 16.27 5.21 -0.21
C SER A 224 15.05 4.61 -0.91
N TYR A 225 14.70 5.12 -2.11
CA TYR A 225 13.64 4.55 -2.94
C TYR A 225 13.85 3.06 -3.26
N LEU A 226 15.10 2.59 -3.28
CA LEU A 226 15.37 1.16 -3.52
C LEU A 226 14.69 0.26 -2.48
N TYR A 227 14.53 0.76 -1.25
CA TYR A 227 13.88 0.05 -0.14
C TYR A 227 12.38 0.36 -0.02
N ASP A 228 11.87 1.35 -0.78
CA ASP A 228 10.44 1.66 -0.82
C ASP A 228 9.68 0.59 -1.59
N LEU A 229 8.78 -0.10 -0.89
CA LEU A 229 7.98 -1.18 -1.48
C LEU A 229 7.11 -0.70 -2.65
N GLY A 230 6.61 0.53 -2.57
CA GLY A 230 5.85 1.13 -3.65
C GLY A 230 6.72 1.34 -4.90
N PHE A 231 8.00 1.75 -4.75
CA PHE A 231 8.95 1.84 -5.84
C PHE A 231 9.16 0.46 -6.49
N GLN A 232 9.49 -0.54 -5.68
CA GLN A 232 9.74 -1.90 -6.15
C GLN A 232 8.53 -2.48 -6.90
N LEU A 233 7.33 -2.41 -6.33
CA LEU A 233 6.11 -2.93 -6.96
C LEU A 233 5.74 -2.19 -8.24
N SER A 234 5.95 -0.86 -8.29
CA SER A 234 5.64 -0.08 -9.48
C SER A 234 6.55 -0.42 -10.66
N TYR A 235 7.86 -0.52 -10.43
CA TYR A 235 8.82 -0.89 -11.49
C TYR A 235 8.70 -2.34 -11.91
N LEU A 236 8.43 -3.26 -10.96
CA LEU A 236 8.12 -4.66 -11.27
C LEU A 236 6.85 -4.81 -12.11
N ALA A 237 5.79 -4.06 -11.80
CA ALA A 237 4.56 -4.10 -12.59
C ALA A 237 4.81 -3.68 -14.05
N MET A 238 5.55 -2.57 -14.27
CA MET A 238 5.89 -2.11 -15.60
C MET A 238 6.83 -3.08 -16.34
N LEU A 239 7.80 -3.66 -15.61
CA LEU A 239 8.67 -4.70 -16.17
C LEU A 239 7.85 -5.92 -16.63
N GLY A 240 6.90 -6.36 -15.80
CA GLY A 240 5.99 -7.45 -16.13
C GLY A 240 5.14 -7.16 -17.37
N ILE A 241 4.58 -5.95 -17.46
CA ILE A 241 3.82 -5.52 -18.62
C ILE A 241 4.70 -5.56 -19.89
N TYR A 242 5.89 -4.96 -19.86
CA TYR A 242 6.76 -4.93 -21.04
C TYR A 242 7.30 -6.31 -21.46
N GLN A 243 7.43 -7.25 -20.52
CA GLN A 243 7.95 -8.59 -20.82
C GLN A 243 6.86 -9.60 -21.19
N TYR A 244 5.72 -9.56 -20.54
CA TYR A 244 4.75 -10.66 -20.60
C TYR A 244 3.42 -10.31 -21.25
N TYR A 245 3.10 -9.01 -21.41
CA TYR A 245 1.81 -8.59 -21.91
C TYR A 245 1.48 -9.16 -23.28
N ASP A 246 2.39 -9.00 -24.26
CA ASP A 246 2.16 -9.47 -25.63
C ASP A 246 2.09 -11.00 -25.70
N LEU A 247 2.89 -11.69 -24.87
CA LEU A 247 2.88 -13.16 -24.79
C LEU A 247 1.56 -13.68 -24.22
N ILE A 248 1.02 -13.03 -23.18
CA ILE A 248 -0.27 -13.40 -22.58
C ILE A 248 -1.42 -13.01 -23.54
N LEU A 249 -1.36 -11.84 -24.16
CA LEU A 249 -2.37 -11.38 -25.09
C LEU A 249 -2.56 -12.36 -26.25
N ALA A 250 -1.47 -12.95 -26.75
CA ALA A 250 -1.47 -13.94 -27.81
C ALA A 250 -2.14 -15.29 -27.45
N TRP A 251 -2.42 -15.57 -26.15
CA TRP A 251 -3.08 -16.83 -25.76
C TRP A 251 -4.50 -16.94 -26.29
N CYS A 252 -5.22 -15.80 -26.38
CA CYS A 252 -6.60 -15.77 -26.86
C CYS A 252 -6.82 -14.57 -27.78
N THR A 253 -7.52 -14.83 -28.90
CA THR A 253 -8.01 -13.80 -29.81
C THR A 253 -9.51 -13.95 -29.97
N PHE A 254 -10.25 -12.89 -29.72
CA PHE A 254 -11.70 -12.91 -29.78
C PHE A 254 -12.20 -12.12 -30.99
N ARG A 255 -13.22 -12.65 -31.68
CA ARG A 255 -13.83 -12.02 -32.84
C ARG A 255 -14.62 -10.75 -32.47
N TRP A 256 -15.16 -10.69 -31.24
CA TRP A 256 -15.95 -9.57 -30.77
C TRP A 256 -15.07 -8.54 -30.09
N ALA A 257 -15.13 -7.29 -30.54
CA ALA A 257 -14.29 -6.20 -30.05
C ALA A 257 -14.40 -5.98 -28.53
N TRP A 258 -15.61 -6.08 -27.97
CA TRP A 258 -15.81 -5.93 -26.53
C TRP A 258 -15.15 -7.04 -25.73
N LEU A 259 -15.21 -8.29 -26.21
CA LEU A 259 -14.56 -9.43 -25.54
C LEU A 259 -13.04 -9.35 -25.67
N GLN A 260 -12.54 -8.90 -26.83
CA GLN A 260 -11.12 -8.62 -27.02
C GLN A 260 -10.64 -7.50 -26.09
N SER A 261 -11.43 -6.45 -25.86
CA SER A 261 -11.09 -5.38 -24.93
C SER A 261 -11.03 -5.88 -23.49
N LEU A 262 -11.95 -6.74 -23.06
CA LEU A 262 -11.90 -7.38 -21.74
C LEU A 262 -10.64 -8.25 -21.59
N TRP A 263 -10.31 -9.05 -22.61
CA TRP A 263 -9.10 -9.86 -22.62
C TRP A 263 -7.82 -9.01 -22.54
N THR A 264 -7.75 -7.92 -23.29
CA THR A 264 -6.65 -6.95 -23.24
C THR A 264 -6.41 -6.42 -21.84
N GLY A 265 -7.49 -6.00 -21.15
CA GLY A 265 -7.41 -5.55 -19.75
C GLY A 265 -6.97 -6.66 -18.79
N THR A 266 -7.49 -7.87 -18.97
CA THR A 266 -7.12 -9.05 -18.18
C THR A 266 -5.66 -9.43 -18.39
N ALA A 267 -5.18 -9.45 -19.64
CA ALA A 267 -3.79 -9.75 -19.98
C ALA A 267 -2.82 -8.73 -19.36
N LEU A 268 -3.20 -7.46 -19.38
CA LEU A 268 -2.42 -6.38 -18.73
C LEU A 268 -2.32 -6.60 -17.22
N GLY A 269 -3.45 -6.90 -16.56
CA GLY A 269 -3.50 -7.19 -15.13
C GLY A 269 -2.69 -8.44 -14.76
N LEU A 270 -2.79 -9.53 -15.55
CA LEU A 270 -2.02 -10.74 -15.35
C LEU A 270 -0.51 -10.50 -15.50
N ALA A 271 -0.09 -9.77 -16.52
CA ALA A 271 1.31 -9.43 -16.75
C ALA A 271 1.92 -8.65 -15.57
N ALA A 272 1.21 -7.66 -15.06
CA ALA A 272 1.63 -6.90 -13.88
C ALA A 272 1.66 -7.78 -12.62
N THR A 273 0.63 -8.63 -12.44
CA THR A 273 0.52 -9.50 -11.26
C THR A 273 1.63 -10.54 -11.21
N LEU A 274 2.02 -11.12 -12.34
CA LEU A 274 3.09 -12.12 -12.39
C LEU A 274 4.40 -11.66 -11.76
N THR A 275 4.76 -10.41 -11.95
CA THR A 275 6.01 -9.87 -11.40
C THR A 275 5.85 -9.32 -9.99
N THR A 276 4.68 -8.77 -9.65
CA THR A 276 4.44 -8.13 -8.33
C THR A 276 3.95 -9.11 -7.28
N LEU A 277 3.29 -10.21 -7.67
CA LEU A 277 2.69 -11.17 -6.74
C LEU A 277 3.67 -11.74 -5.72
N PRO A 278 4.87 -12.23 -6.09
CA PRO A 278 5.79 -12.84 -5.14
C PRO A 278 6.20 -11.87 -4.03
N LEU A 279 6.53 -10.63 -4.41
CA LEU A 279 6.94 -9.60 -3.49
C LEU A 279 5.77 -9.12 -2.60
N SER A 280 4.57 -9.03 -3.19
CA SER A 280 3.35 -8.68 -2.45
C SER A 280 3.00 -9.74 -1.40
N LEU A 281 3.11 -11.03 -1.74
CA LEU A 281 2.88 -12.11 -0.79
C LEU A 281 3.92 -12.12 0.34
N TYR A 282 5.19 -11.86 0.00
CA TYR A 282 6.28 -11.80 0.99
C TYR A 282 6.06 -10.69 2.02
N HIS A 283 5.58 -9.50 1.59
CA HIS A 283 5.41 -8.36 2.49
C HIS A 283 4.05 -8.28 3.17
N PHE A 284 2.98 -8.61 2.45
CA PHE A 284 1.62 -8.41 2.95
C PHE A 284 0.97 -9.67 3.51
N HIS A 285 1.47 -10.86 3.16
CA HIS A 285 0.94 -12.15 3.61
C HIS A 285 -0.54 -12.39 3.29
N VAL A 286 -1.09 -11.64 2.33
CA VAL A 286 -2.49 -11.70 1.92
C VAL A 286 -2.61 -11.76 0.40
N TYR A 287 -3.65 -12.46 -0.09
CA TYR A 287 -3.97 -12.51 -1.51
C TYR A 287 -5.48 -12.32 -1.74
N PRO A 288 -5.88 -11.31 -2.50
CA PRO A 288 -7.27 -11.08 -2.87
C PRO A 288 -7.67 -12.00 -4.03
N ASN A 289 -8.50 -13.02 -3.74
CA ASN A 289 -8.81 -14.07 -4.70
C ASN A 289 -9.60 -13.58 -5.92
N TYR A 290 -10.40 -12.53 -5.76
CA TYR A 290 -11.22 -11.95 -6.84
C TYR A 290 -10.57 -10.74 -7.52
N ALA A 291 -9.30 -10.43 -7.22
CA ALA A 291 -8.63 -9.21 -7.68
C ALA A 291 -8.68 -9.02 -9.20
N GLN A 292 -8.47 -10.07 -9.99
CA GLN A 292 -8.43 -9.96 -11.45
C GLN A 292 -9.78 -9.51 -12.02
N ILE A 293 -10.88 -10.13 -11.56
CA ILE A 293 -12.23 -9.80 -12.01
C ILE A 293 -12.64 -8.43 -11.46
N ALA A 294 -12.42 -8.19 -10.19
CA ALA A 294 -12.75 -6.92 -9.54
C ALA A 294 -12.02 -5.76 -10.21
N ASN A 295 -10.70 -5.87 -10.43
CA ASN A 295 -9.92 -4.79 -11.02
C ASN A 295 -10.31 -4.49 -12.48
N LEU A 296 -10.78 -5.45 -13.25
CA LEU A 296 -11.26 -5.21 -14.60
C LEU A 296 -12.42 -4.18 -14.61
N LEU A 297 -13.33 -4.28 -13.64
CA LEU A 297 -14.45 -3.35 -13.48
C LEU A 297 -14.00 -2.05 -12.81
N LEU A 298 -13.23 -2.16 -11.73
CA LEU A 298 -12.82 -1.03 -10.90
C LEU A 298 -11.85 -0.09 -11.62
N MET A 299 -10.96 -0.59 -12.48
CA MET A 299 -10.05 0.24 -13.26
C MET A 299 -10.80 1.10 -14.29
N SER A 300 -11.83 0.57 -14.92
CA SER A 300 -12.67 1.33 -15.85
C SER A 300 -13.42 2.45 -15.11
N LEU A 301 -14.03 2.14 -13.96
CA LEU A 301 -14.72 3.13 -13.14
C LEU A 301 -13.77 4.17 -12.54
N SER A 302 -12.61 3.76 -12.02
CA SER A 302 -11.62 4.69 -11.47
C SER A 302 -11.10 5.66 -12.53
N SER A 303 -10.95 5.19 -13.76
CA SER A 303 -10.57 6.05 -14.90
C SER A 303 -11.64 7.10 -15.20
N LEU A 304 -12.92 6.69 -15.20
CA LEU A 304 -14.05 7.62 -15.38
C LEU A 304 -14.11 8.64 -14.24
N ILE A 305 -14.01 8.17 -12.99
CA ILE A 305 -14.00 9.02 -11.79
C ILE A 305 -12.87 10.05 -11.86
N LEU A 306 -11.67 9.62 -12.30
CA LEU A 306 -10.55 10.53 -12.44
C LEU A 306 -10.79 11.61 -13.50
N ILE A 307 -11.29 11.22 -14.69
CA ILE A 307 -11.58 12.18 -15.77
C ILE A 307 -12.62 13.21 -15.30
N VAL A 308 -13.76 12.73 -14.80
CA VAL A 308 -14.82 13.63 -14.31
C VAL A 308 -14.31 14.48 -13.14
N GLY A 309 -13.62 13.85 -12.20
CA GLY A 309 -13.08 14.53 -11.00
C GLY A 309 -12.01 15.57 -11.28
N MET A 310 -11.23 15.39 -12.34
CA MET A 310 -10.23 16.40 -12.74
C MET A 310 -10.89 17.66 -13.31
N PHE A 311 -11.99 17.52 -14.05
CA PHE A 311 -12.75 18.66 -14.55
C PHE A 311 -13.74 19.21 -13.52
N PHE A 312 -14.05 18.46 -12.47
CA PHE A 312 -15.03 18.83 -11.46
C PHE A 312 -14.82 20.25 -10.87
N PRO A 313 -13.59 20.68 -10.47
CA PRO A 313 -13.40 22.03 -9.97
C PRO A 313 -13.73 23.13 -10.97
N VAL A 314 -13.50 22.87 -12.26
CA VAL A 314 -13.84 23.83 -13.35
C VAL A 314 -15.35 23.87 -13.58
N LEU A 315 -16.00 22.71 -13.53
CA LEU A 315 -17.44 22.58 -13.72
C LEU A 315 -18.24 23.22 -12.58
N GLN A 316 -17.66 23.39 -11.41
CA GLN A 316 -18.29 24.08 -10.27
C GLN A 316 -18.55 25.58 -10.51
N PHE A 317 -17.88 26.19 -11.48
CA PHE A 317 -18.14 27.59 -11.86
C PHE A 317 -19.34 27.77 -12.81
N LEU A 318 -19.90 26.67 -13.31
CA LEU A 318 -21.02 26.70 -14.25
C LEU A 318 -22.31 26.31 -13.50
N PRO A 319 -23.25 27.25 -13.27
CA PRO A 319 -24.52 26.97 -12.62
C PRO A 319 -25.27 25.88 -13.41
N ILE A 320 -25.97 24.99 -12.73
CA ILE A 320 -26.66 23.78 -13.25
C ILE A 320 -25.68 22.60 -13.50
N ILE A 321 -24.50 22.83 -14.08
CA ILE A 321 -23.50 21.78 -14.34
C ILE A 321 -22.79 21.36 -13.06
N ASP A 322 -22.68 22.26 -12.08
CA ASP A 322 -22.08 21.99 -10.77
C ASP A 322 -22.79 20.83 -10.05
N THR A 323 -24.11 20.94 -9.90
CA THR A 323 -24.95 19.91 -9.24
C THR A 323 -24.98 18.61 -10.02
N LEU A 324 -25.03 18.70 -11.36
CA LEU A 324 -25.04 17.51 -12.21
C LEU A 324 -23.69 16.76 -12.15
N SER A 325 -22.57 17.50 -12.21
CA SER A 325 -21.22 16.92 -12.12
C SER A 325 -20.96 16.29 -10.76
N ALA A 326 -21.42 16.92 -9.66
CA ALA A 326 -21.34 16.37 -8.32
C ALA A 326 -22.12 15.04 -8.18
N LYS A 327 -23.37 15.01 -8.66
CA LYS A 327 -24.21 13.80 -8.65
C LYS A 327 -23.62 12.69 -9.51
N LEU A 328 -23.10 13.00 -10.69
CA LEU A 328 -22.47 12.02 -11.58
C LEU A 328 -21.22 11.42 -10.92
N LEU A 329 -20.39 12.27 -10.33
CA LEU A 329 -19.17 11.82 -9.64
C LEU A 329 -19.51 10.98 -8.42
N GLN A 330 -20.48 11.42 -7.60
CA GLN A 330 -20.97 10.65 -6.47
C GLN A 330 -21.49 9.28 -6.90
N PHE A 331 -22.36 9.22 -7.91
CA PHE A 331 -22.91 7.97 -8.43
C PHE A 331 -21.81 7.01 -8.91
N ALA A 332 -20.81 7.51 -9.63
CA ALA A 332 -19.71 6.69 -10.11
C ALA A 332 -18.87 6.12 -8.96
N ILE A 333 -18.62 6.91 -7.91
CA ILE A 333 -17.89 6.46 -6.73
C ILE A 333 -18.72 5.47 -5.91
N GLU A 334 -20.01 5.73 -5.70
CA GLU A 334 -20.91 4.82 -5.00
C GLU A 334 -21.05 3.48 -5.73
N LEU A 335 -21.15 3.48 -7.05
CA LEU A 335 -21.13 2.28 -7.87
C LEU A 335 -19.82 1.50 -7.70
N MET A 336 -18.69 2.19 -7.67
CA MET A 336 -17.38 1.59 -7.40
C MET A 336 -17.36 0.93 -6.03
N LEU A 337 -17.82 1.63 -4.98
CA LEU A 337 -17.89 1.12 -3.62
C LEU A 337 -18.85 -0.06 -3.49
N TRP A 338 -19.98 -0.02 -4.19
CA TRP A 338 -20.93 -1.12 -4.22
C TRP A 338 -20.32 -2.39 -4.83
N ILE A 339 -19.62 -2.26 -5.96
CA ILE A 339 -18.88 -3.39 -6.56
C ILE A 339 -17.83 -3.92 -5.59
N MET A 340 -17.03 -3.05 -4.96
CA MET A 340 -16.01 -3.46 -3.99
C MET A 340 -16.62 -4.20 -2.81
N ARG A 341 -17.77 -3.76 -2.33
CA ARG A 341 -18.51 -4.40 -1.24
C ARG A 341 -18.92 -5.83 -1.60
N ILE A 342 -19.51 -6.04 -2.78
CA ILE A 342 -19.90 -7.37 -3.26
C ILE A 342 -18.71 -8.33 -3.25
N PHE A 343 -17.59 -7.93 -3.83
CA PHE A 343 -16.39 -8.77 -3.88
C PHE A 343 -15.73 -8.96 -2.50
N SER A 344 -15.81 -7.97 -1.63
CA SER A 344 -15.26 -8.04 -0.27
C SER A 344 -16.06 -8.96 0.65
N GLU A 345 -17.38 -9.02 0.50
CA GLU A 345 -18.28 -9.87 1.28
C GLU A 345 -18.40 -11.30 0.69
N ALA A 346 -17.84 -11.54 -0.50
CA ALA A 346 -17.87 -12.84 -1.14
C ALA A 346 -17.05 -13.88 -0.34
N PRO A 347 -17.49 -15.16 -0.31
CA PRO A 347 -16.78 -16.20 0.40
C PRO A 347 -15.32 -16.33 -0.06
N GLY A 348 -14.38 -16.30 0.88
CA GLY A 348 -12.96 -16.42 0.55
C GLY A 348 -12.35 -15.21 -0.18
N ALA A 349 -12.95 -14.03 -0.09
CA ALA A 349 -12.48 -12.82 -0.77
C ALA A 349 -10.98 -12.54 -0.54
N LEU A 350 -10.50 -12.75 0.68
CA LEU A 350 -9.13 -12.50 1.06
C LEU A 350 -8.50 -13.75 1.69
N ALA A 351 -7.53 -14.35 1.01
CA ALA A 351 -6.68 -15.37 1.59
C ALA A 351 -5.60 -14.71 2.46
N LYS A 352 -5.60 -15.01 3.76
CA LYS A 352 -4.68 -14.43 4.76
C LYS A 352 -3.69 -15.47 5.27
N GLY A 353 -2.57 -14.99 5.82
CA GLY A 353 -1.56 -15.84 6.47
C GLY A 353 -0.74 -16.66 5.48
N ILE A 354 -0.47 -16.12 4.28
CA ILE A 354 0.40 -16.74 3.28
C ILE A 354 1.83 -16.32 3.61
N GLU A 355 2.60 -17.22 4.22
CA GLU A 355 4.01 -16.97 4.49
C GLU A 355 4.86 -17.51 3.34
N VAL A 356 5.62 -16.63 2.71
CA VAL A 356 6.50 -16.95 1.59
C VAL A 356 7.93 -16.59 1.97
N PRO A 357 8.90 -17.51 1.94
CA PRO A 357 10.29 -17.18 2.22
C PRO A 357 10.90 -16.37 1.08
N PHE A 358 11.89 -15.52 1.39
CA PHE A 358 12.51 -14.63 0.41
C PHE A 358 13.11 -15.37 -0.82
N TRP A 359 13.76 -16.51 -0.60
CA TRP A 359 14.33 -17.31 -1.72
C TRP A 359 13.27 -17.78 -2.72
N TRP A 360 12.02 -17.96 -2.27
CA TRP A 360 10.91 -18.35 -3.13
C TRP A 360 10.53 -17.23 -4.12
N VAL A 361 10.67 -15.96 -3.72
CA VAL A 361 10.40 -14.80 -4.59
C VAL A 361 11.34 -14.87 -5.82
N ALA A 362 12.63 -15.09 -5.58
CA ALA A 362 13.62 -15.22 -6.67
C ALA A 362 13.34 -16.46 -7.54
N LEU A 363 13.03 -17.59 -6.92
CA LEU A 363 12.70 -18.83 -7.64
C LEU A 363 11.45 -18.65 -8.51
N PHE A 364 10.40 -17.99 -7.99
CA PHE A 364 9.19 -17.72 -8.77
C PHE A 364 9.49 -16.90 -10.01
N TRP A 365 10.26 -15.81 -9.92
CA TRP A 365 10.63 -15.00 -11.08
C TRP A 365 11.47 -15.79 -12.08
N LEU A 366 12.42 -16.59 -11.61
CA LEU A 366 13.23 -17.46 -12.46
C LEU A 366 12.34 -18.46 -13.23
N LEU A 367 11.44 -19.14 -12.55
CA LEU A 367 10.52 -20.10 -13.15
C LEU A 367 9.55 -19.42 -14.13
N THR A 368 9.05 -18.22 -13.80
CA THR A 368 8.19 -17.44 -14.70
C THR A 368 8.94 -17.05 -15.97
N TYR A 369 10.19 -16.60 -15.84
CA TYR A 369 11.04 -16.30 -16.98
C TYR A 369 11.22 -17.53 -17.88
N PHE A 370 11.61 -18.68 -17.33
CA PHE A 370 11.78 -19.90 -18.10
C PHE A 370 10.47 -20.40 -18.71
N TRP A 371 9.35 -20.24 -18.03
CA TRP A 371 8.03 -20.58 -18.55
C TRP A 371 7.71 -19.82 -19.84
N PHE A 372 7.93 -18.52 -19.88
CA PHE A 372 7.56 -17.71 -21.02
C PHE A 372 8.57 -17.79 -22.17
N TYR A 373 9.86 -17.90 -21.90
CA TYR A 373 10.91 -17.87 -22.95
C TYR A 373 11.36 -19.24 -23.47
N ASN A 374 11.10 -20.33 -22.74
CA ASN A 374 11.44 -21.70 -23.16
C ASN A 374 10.22 -22.56 -23.54
N LEU A 375 9.10 -21.94 -23.86
CA LEU A 375 7.81 -22.61 -24.08
C LEU A 375 7.76 -23.54 -25.30
N PHE A 376 8.69 -23.46 -26.24
CA PHE A 376 8.56 -24.11 -27.58
C PHE A 376 9.33 -25.42 -27.71
N THR A 377 10.01 -25.92 -26.68
CA THR A 377 10.73 -27.19 -26.76
C THR A 377 10.14 -28.25 -25.81
N ILE A 378 10.08 -29.51 -26.25
CA ILE A 378 9.58 -30.67 -25.49
C ILE A 378 10.27 -30.83 -24.12
N ARG A 379 11.48 -30.31 -23.98
CA ARG A 379 12.28 -30.27 -22.74
C ARG A 379 11.61 -29.46 -21.58
N THR A 380 10.59 -28.68 -21.88
CA THR A 380 9.95 -27.75 -20.93
C THR A 380 8.88 -28.37 -20.03
N TYR A 381 8.47 -29.62 -20.26
CA TYR A 381 7.52 -30.31 -19.35
C TYR A 381 8.04 -30.41 -17.93
N TRP A 382 9.33 -30.62 -17.74
CA TRP A 382 9.98 -30.68 -16.43
C TRP A 382 9.97 -29.35 -15.70
N LEU A 383 10.10 -28.22 -16.40
CA LEU A 383 10.02 -26.89 -15.81
C LEU A 383 8.58 -26.52 -15.46
N LYS A 384 7.59 -26.93 -16.27
CA LYS A 384 6.16 -26.77 -15.96
C LYS A 384 5.77 -27.59 -14.73
N SER A 385 6.24 -28.84 -14.65
CA SER A 385 6.03 -29.68 -13.47
C SER A 385 6.75 -29.14 -12.24
N GLY A 386 7.95 -28.56 -12.39
CA GLY A 386 8.68 -27.89 -11.33
C GLY A 386 7.94 -26.66 -10.78
N PHE A 387 7.35 -25.82 -11.66
CA PHE A 387 6.51 -24.71 -11.23
C PHE A 387 5.26 -25.15 -10.48
N LEU A 388 4.58 -26.19 -11.01
CA LEU A 388 3.41 -26.78 -10.33
C LEU A 388 3.82 -27.42 -8.99
N PHE A 389 4.98 -28.06 -8.93
CA PHE A 389 5.55 -28.61 -7.70
C PHE A 389 5.86 -27.51 -6.68
N CYS A 390 6.41 -26.37 -7.09
CA CYS A 390 6.63 -25.22 -6.20
C CYS A 390 5.32 -24.66 -5.64
N LEU A 391 4.27 -24.54 -6.45
CA LEU A 391 2.95 -24.13 -5.99
C LEU A 391 2.33 -25.15 -5.01
N LEU A 392 2.45 -26.45 -5.31
CA LEU A 392 2.02 -27.53 -4.43
C LEU A 392 2.84 -27.56 -3.13
N TRP A 393 4.15 -27.38 -3.20
CA TRP A 393 5.03 -27.31 -2.04
C TRP A 393 4.67 -26.15 -1.11
N MET A 394 4.31 -24.99 -1.67
CA MET A 394 3.81 -23.87 -0.87
C MET A 394 2.51 -24.18 -0.17
N SER A 395 1.58 -24.86 -0.84
CA SER A 395 0.32 -25.27 -0.22
C SER A 395 0.54 -26.29 0.89
N LEU A 396 1.49 -27.22 0.70
CA LEU A 396 1.91 -28.20 1.71
C LEU A 396 2.65 -27.55 2.88
N GLN A 397 3.55 -26.60 2.63
CA GLN A 397 4.19 -25.84 3.72
C GLN A 397 3.16 -25.08 4.55
N LYS A 398 2.15 -24.48 3.91
CA LYS A 398 1.05 -23.83 4.62
C LYS A 398 0.31 -24.83 5.54
N GLN A 399 0.05 -26.06 5.08
CA GLN A 399 -0.56 -27.09 5.91
C GLN A 399 0.37 -27.53 7.05
N MET A 400 1.68 -27.71 6.79
CA MET A 400 2.64 -28.09 7.84
C MET A 400 2.84 -27.00 8.90
N LEU A 401 2.89 -25.72 8.50
CA LEU A 401 2.92 -24.57 9.42
C LEU A 401 1.63 -24.46 10.23
N PHE A 402 0.51 -24.89 9.65
CA PHE A 402 -0.80 -24.86 10.28
C PHE A 402 -0.90 -25.86 11.45
N TYR A 403 -0.20 -26.99 11.38
CA TYR A 403 -0.21 -28.05 12.40
C TYR A 403 0.91 -27.91 13.45
N ASN A 404 1.90 -27.05 13.25
CA ASN A 404 2.97 -26.85 14.21
C ASN A 404 2.48 -26.04 15.43
N GLU A 405 2.58 -26.64 16.59
CA GLU A 405 2.38 -25.95 17.87
C GLU A 405 3.55 -24.99 18.13
N ARG A 406 3.26 -23.74 18.44
CA ARG A 406 4.28 -22.74 18.77
C ARG A 406 3.88 -21.98 20.02
N VAL A 407 4.85 -21.73 20.87
CA VAL A 407 4.70 -20.88 22.05
C VAL A 407 5.60 -19.68 21.89
N PHE A 408 5.02 -18.50 22.01
CA PHE A 408 5.74 -17.24 22.02
C PHE A 408 5.57 -16.57 23.37
N TYR A 409 6.66 -16.12 23.96
CA TYR A 409 6.62 -15.32 25.17
C TYR A 409 7.09 -13.90 24.88
N LEU A 410 6.21 -12.94 25.09
CA LEU A 410 6.46 -11.51 24.91
C LEU A 410 6.76 -10.89 26.27
N LYS A 411 8.05 -10.74 26.57
CA LYS A 411 8.55 -10.33 27.90
C LYS A 411 8.03 -8.96 28.33
N HIS A 412 8.04 -7.97 27.43
CA HIS A 412 7.56 -6.61 27.72
C HIS A 412 6.08 -6.53 28.02
N GLU A 413 5.28 -7.30 27.28
CA GLU A 413 3.80 -7.32 27.44
C GLU A 413 3.35 -8.33 28.50
N LYS A 414 4.28 -9.15 29.02
CA LYS A 414 3.97 -10.30 29.92
C LYS A 414 2.84 -11.15 29.33
N LEU A 415 2.95 -11.45 28.03
CA LEU A 415 1.96 -12.19 27.24
C LEU A 415 2.54 -13.48 26.72
N ILE A 416 1.79 -14.55 26.86
CA ILE A 416 2.11 -15.85 26.29
C ILE A 416 1.13 -16.13 25.17
N LEU A 417 1.64 -16.45 24.00
CA LEU A 417 0.86 -16.88 22.85
C LEU A 417 1.14 -18.36 22.59
N TYR A 418 0.12 -19.17 22.70
CA TYR A 418 0.17 -20.57 22.28
C TYR A 418 -0.67 -20.75 21.01
N LYS A 419 -0.05 -21.21 19.95
CA LYS A 419 -0.71 -21.46 18.65
C LYS A 419 -0.69 -22.95 18.36
N CYS A 420 -1.86 -23.50 18.03
CA CYS A 420 -2.02 -24.86 17.52
C CYS A 420 -3.00 -24.83 16.34
N GLY A 421 -2.49 -25.04 15.14
CA GLY A 421 -3.28 -24.99 13.91
C GLY A 421 -3.97 -23.64 13.69
N ASN A 422 -5.31 -23.65 13.58
CA ASN A 422 -6.14 -22.46 13.37
C ASN A 422 -6.60 -21.79 14.67
N ARG A 423 -6.16 -22.25 15.81
CA ARG A 423 -6.52 -21.67 17.12
C ARG A 423 -5.27 -21.17 17.81
N ALA A 424 -5.41 -20.06 18.50
CA ALA A 424 -4.37 -19.53 19.36
C ALA A 424 -4.97 -19.10 20.69
N LEU A 425 -4.24 -19.35 21.76
CA LEU A 425 -4.58 -18.92 23.11
C LEU A 425 -3.56 -17.85 23.52
N ALA A 426 -4.06 -16.68 23.91
CA ALA A 426 -3.24 -15.61 24.46
C ALA A 426 -3.53 -15.48 25.96
N LEU A 427 -2.49 -15.61 26.78
CA LEU A 427 -2.56 -15.47 28.22
C LEU A 427 -1.77 -14.22 28.62
N GLY A 428 -2.41 -13.24 29.25
CA GLY A 428 -1.75 -11.99 29.62
C GLY A 428 -2.32 -11.35 30.86
N ILE A 429 -1.54 -10.46 31.50
CA ILE A 429 -1.92 -9.78 32.74
C ILE A 429 -2.78 -8.54 32.44
N GLN A 430 -2.61 -7.93 31.27
CA GLN A 430 -3.31 -6.70 30.93
C GLN A 430 -4.81 -6.92 30.61
N PRO A 431 -5.69 -5.93 30.85
CA PRO A 431 -7.09 -6.04 30.47
C PRO A 431 -7.29 -6.26 28.97
N LYS A 432 -8.28 -7.08 28.59
CA LYS A 432 -8.59 -7.39 27.17
C LYS A 432 -8.70 -6.15 26.27
N LYS A 433 -9.28 -5.04 26.79
CA LYS A 433 -9.41 -3.77 26.05
C LYS A 433 -8.05 -3.18 25.63
N LYS A 434 -7.01 -3.28 26.47
CA LYS A 434 -5.65 -2.80 26.13
C LYS A 434 -4.95 -3.69 25.12
N MET A 435 -5.30 -4.98 25.08
CA MET A 435 -4.73 -5.97 24.18
C MET A 435 -5.53 -6.14 22.88
N ALA A 436 -6.69 -5.48 22.72
CA ALA A 436 -7.60 -5.68 21.60
C ALA A 436 -6.90 -5.45 20.24
N PHE A 437 -6.19 -4.36 20.11
CA PHE A 437 -5.46 -4.04 18.87
C PHE A 437 -4.42 -5.11 18.52
N PHE A 438 -3.67 -5.60 19.52
CA PHE A 438 -2.67 -6.64 19.34
C PHE A 438 -3.32 -7.98 18.93
N ILE A 439 -4.45 -8.32 19.56
CA ILE A 439 -5.22 -9.53 19.27
C ILE A 439 -5.73 -9.49 17.83
N GLU A 440 -6.35 -8.37 17.42
CA GLU A 440 -6.89 -8.18 16.07
C GLU A 440 -5.80 -8.23 14.99
N ALA A 441 -4.69 -7.53 15.21
CA ALA A 441 -3.55 -7.56 14.31
C ALA A 441 -3.01 -8.98 14.13
N ARG A 442 -2.91 -9.76 15.21
CA ARG A 442 -2.42 -11.13 15.18
C ARG A 442 -3.40 -12.10 14.54
N GLN A 443 -4.70 -11.94 14.79
CA GLN A 443 -5.75 -12.71 14.12
C GLN A 443 -5.72 -12.50 12.61
N SER A 444 -5.54 -11.25 12.17
CA SER A 444 -5.47 -10.92 10.75
C SER A 444 -4.21 -11.48 10.07
N GLN A 445 -3.05 -11.38 10.72
CA GLN A 445 -1.78 -11.86 10.16
C GLN A 445 -1.69 -13.39 10.08
N GLN A 446 -2.16 -14.10 11.10
CA GLN A 446 -1.97 -15.55 11.20
C GLN A 446 -3.19 -16.38 10.78
N ASN A 447 -4.28 -15.73 10.36
CA ASN A 447 -5.54 -16.39 10.00
C ASN A 447 -5.97 -17.45 11.02
N CYS A 448 -5.88 -17.10 12.32
CA CYS A 448 -6.24 -18.00 13.42
C CYS A 448 -7.26 -17.33 14.34
N GLN A 449 -8.10 -18.14 14.95
CA GLN A 449 -9.00 -17.67 16.02
C GLN A 449 -8.20 -17.55 17.31
N LEU A 450 -8.02 -16.30 17.77
CA LEU A 450 -7.31 -16.01 19.01
C LEU A 450 -8.30 -15.84 20.16
N THR A 451 -8.14 -16.64 21.20
CA THR A 451 -8.87 -16.50 22.45
C THR A 451 -7.94 -15.84 23.46
N TYR A 452 -8.35 -14.71 24.05
CA TYR A 452 -7.58 -14.03 25.08
C TYR A 452 -8.15 -14.36 26.46
N GLN A 453 -7.27 -14.76 27.38
CA GLN A 453 -7.59 -14.97 28.78
C GLN A 453 -6.69 -14.11 29.65
N GLN A 454 -7.31 -13.24 30.46
CA GLN A 454 -6.60 -12.41 31.41
C GLN A 454 -6.20 -13.25 32.64
N ILE A 455 -4.94 -13.12 33.06
CA ILE A 455 -4.39 -13.79 34.25
C ILE A 455 -4.44 -12.78 35.41
N MET A 456 -5.19 -13.12 36.45
CA MET A 456 -5.22 -12.39 37.71
C MET A 456 -4.00 -12.73 38.59
N PRO A 457 -3.71 -11.98 39.69
CA PRO A 457 -2.68 -12.39 40.64
C PRO A 457 -2.96 -13.80 41.20
N GLY A 458 -1.98 -14.71 41.09
CA GLY A 458 -2.12 -16.08 41.53
C GLY A 458 -1.17 -17.02 40.78
N THR A 459 -1.21 -18.30 41.14
CA THR A 459 -0.46 -19.35 40.46
C THR A 459 -1.37 -20.14 39.56
N TYR A 460 -1.01 -20.29 38.30
CA TYR A 460 -1.83 -20.95 37.27
C TYR A 460 -1.06 -22.08 36.62
N HIS A 461 -1.77 -23.18 36.37
CA HIS A 461 -1.25 -24.34 35.65
C HIS A 461 -2.13 -24.58 34.42
N PHE A 462 -1.57 -24.44 33.25
CA PHE A 462 -2.26 -24.73 32.00
C PHE A 462 -1.70 -26.03 31.41
N PHE A 463 -2.60 -26.99 31.20
CA PHE A 463 -2.29 -28.26 30.57
C PHE A 463 -2.79 -28.23 29.13
N LEU A 464 -1.89 -28.02 28.20
CA LEU A 464 -2.15 -28.06 26.76
C LEU A 464 -1.70 -29.44 26.21
N PRO A 465 -2.16 -29.89 25.04
CA PRO A 465 -1.92 -31.26 24.59
C PRO A 465 -0.48 -31.73 24.68
N ASN A 466 0.48 -30.89 24.40
CA ASN A 466 1.91 -31.19 24.40
C ASN A 466 2.76 -30.29 25.28
N ILE A 467 2.16 -29.36 25.99
CA ILE A 467 2.87 -28.33 26.75
C ILE A 467 2.18 -28.08 28.07
N GLN A 468 2.97 -27.99 29.14
CA GLN A 468 2.52 -27.54 30.45
C GLN A 468 3.09 -26.15 30.71
N ILE A 469 2.24 -25.19 31.00
CA ILE A 469 2.62 -23.81 31.30
C ILE A 469 2.29 -23.55 32.76
N HIS A 470 3.32 -23.20 33.53
CA HIS A 470 3.18 -22.76 34.92
C HIS A 470 3.44 -21.26 34.99
N ILE A 471 2.49 -20.53 35.53
CA ILE A 471 2.58 -19.07 35.67
C ILE A 471 2.42 -18.75 37.16
N ASP A 472 3.41 -18.09 37.73
CA ASP A 472 3.33 -17.51 39.08
C ASP A 472 3.31 -15.97 38.94
N ASN A 473 2.21 -15.38 39.32
CA ASN A 473 1.95 -13.95 39.24
C ASN A 473 1.68 -13.34 40.63
N GLN A 474 2.18 -13.93 41.73
CA GLN A 474 1.94 -13.41 43.09
C GLN A 474 2.82 -12.22 43.45
N LYS A 475 4.14 -12.30 43.14
CA LYS A 475 5.12 -11.22 43.44
C LYS A 475 5.84 -10.76 42.17
N ASP A 476 6.37 -11.72 41.40
CA ASP A 476 7.02 -11.52 40.12
C ASP A 476 6.47 -12.48 39.10
N PHE A 477 6.27 -12.02 37.86
CA PHE A 477 5.80 -12.88 36.80
C PHE A 477 6.90 -13.92 36.45
N ARG A 478 6.71 -15.16 36.90
CA ARG A 478 7.58 -16.28 36.61
C ARG A 478 6.89 -17.28 35.71
N LEU A 479 7.53 -17.63 34.63
CA LEU A 479 7.03 -18.55 33.64
C LEU A 479 7.92 -19.79 33.59
N ARG A 480 7.34 -21.00 33.71
CA ARG A 480 7.99 -22.27 33.43
C ARG A 480 7.20 -23.00 32.37
N ILE A 481 7.86 -23.41 31.31
CA ILE A 481 7.24 -24.17 30.21
C ILE A 481 7.92 -25.53 30.12
N ASN A 482 7.14 -26.60 30.28
CA ASN A 482 7.60 -27.97 30.13
C ASN A 482 7.01 -28.54 28.85
N ALA A 483 7.83 -28.81 27.83
CA ALA A 483 7.41 -29.40 26.58
C ALA A 483 7.58 -30.95 26.63
N LYS A 484 6.56 -31.71 26.22
CA LYS A 484 6.58 -33.18 26.19
C LYS A 484 7.41 -33.77 25.04
N LYS A 485 7.78 -32.98 24.02
CA LYS A 485 8.64 -33.39 22.89
C LYS A 485 9.73 -32.38 22.61
N GLN A 486 10.95 -32.85 22.35
CA GLN A 486 12.14 -32.05 22.02
C GLN A 486 12.07 -31.20 20.75
N SER A 487 11.00 -31.33 19.94
CA SER A 487 10.85 -30.63 18.65
C SER A 487 10.10 -29.30 18.74
N GLN A 488 9.73 -28.84 19.93
CA GLN A 488 8.99 -27.58 20.07
C GLN A 488 9.95 -26.42 20.28
N LYS A 489 9.99 -25.50 19.30
CA LYS A 489 10.71 -24.23 19.45
C LYS A 489 9.93 -23.30 20.39
N ILE A 490 10.52 -22.99 21.54
CA ILE A 490 10.10 -21.90 22.41
C ILE A 490 10.87 -20.69 21.96
N GLU A 491 10.20 -19.74 21.37
CA GLU A 491 10.81 -18.47 20.98
C GLU A 491 10.52 -17.45 22.07
N CYS A 492 11.58 -17.03 22.80
CA CYS A 492 11.52 -15.94 23.76
C CYS A 492 11.91 -14.64 23.06
N PHE A 493 11.04 -13.64 23.07
CA PHE A 493 11.27 -12.30 22.51
C PHE A 493 11.09 -11.22 23.57
#